data_48e4bc4c5618672dc86a71a38b95914b
#
_entry.id   48e4bc4c5618672dc86a71a38b95914b
#
_cell.length_a   1.000
_cell.length_b   1.000
_cell.length_c   1.000
_cell.angle_alpha   90.00
_cell.angle_beta   90.00
_cell.angle_gamma   90.00
#
_symmetry.space_group_name_H-M   'P 1'
#
loop_
_entity.id
_entity.type
_entity.pdbx_description
1 polymer ?
#
loop_
_entity_poly.entity_id
_entity_poly.type
_entity_poly.pdbx_seq_one_letter_code
_entity_poly.pdbx_strand_id
1 'polypeptide(L)'
;MINRITKPLVLSLSLAVTGVLAPLTVSAMDVGVQTAATQAALTPAAALQKLKDGNKRFLAGDMQNRDLMAQVKATSTGQYPHSIVLSCIDSRVPPELVFDQGLGDIFAPRVAGNYVDTDMLGNMEFGAAVAGSKLIVVLGHSECGAVKGACDNVKLGNLTHTLTNLAPAVYEVTDVPGERNSKNAAFVDAVAHKNVNLMVDNILARSPTLAGLVDEGKLMVVGAMYNVSTGTVTFMD
;
A
#
# COMPACT_ATOMS: atom_id res chain seq x y z
N MET A 1 -58.37 80.36 -26.66
CA MET A 1 -58.57 78.90 -26.36
C MET A 1 -57.18 78.29 -26.16
N ILE A 2 -56.81 78.05 -24.92
CA ILE A 2 -55.46 77.55 -24.54
C ILE A 2 -55.57 76.11 -24.11
N ASN A 3 -54.98 75.25 -24.90
CA ASN A 3 -55.01 73.78 -24.65
C ASN A 3 -53.85 73.42 -23.69
N ARG A 4 -54.15 72.98 -22.49
CA ARG A 4 -53.17 72.52 -21.54
C ARG A 4 -52.92 70.98 -21.76
N ILE A 5 -51.67 70.70 -22.17
CA ILE A 5 -51.22 69.32 -22.26
C ILE A 5 -50.64 68.89 -20.90
N THR A 6 -51.29 68.00 -20.27
CA THR A 6 -50.80 67.32 -19.05
C THR A 6 -49.82 66.23 -19.44
N LYS A 7 -48.59 66.31 -18.93
CA LYS A 7 -47.59 65.22 -19.08
C LYS A 7 -47.84 64.15 -17.96
N PRO A 8 -47.73 62.84 -18.26
CA PRO A 8 -47.77 61.79 -17.24
C PRO A 8 -46.45 61.72 -16.52
N LEU A 9 -46.51 61.62 -15.21
CA LEU A 9 -45.39 61.37 -14.30
C LEU A 9 -45.04 59.84 -14.38
N VAL A 10 -43.87 59.51 -14.94
CA VAL A 10 -43.37 58.14 -14.92
C VAL A 10 -42.60 57.93 -13.61
N LEU A 11 -43.19 57.12 -12.74
CA LEU A 11 -42.57 56.70 -11.48
C LEU A 11 -41.68 55.52 -11.77
N SER A 12 -40.34 55.70 -11.81
CA SER A 12 -39.36 54.61 -11.98
C SER A 12 -39.08 53.96 -10.62
N LEU A 13 -39.57 52.75 -10.45
CA LEU A 13 -39.31 51.90 -9.30
C LEU A 13 -37.96 51.22 -9.48
N SER A 14 -36.90 51.69 -8.82
CA SER A 14 -35.58 51.04 -8.82
C SER A 14 -35.54 49.92 -7.80
N LEU A 15 -35.59 48.66 -8.25
CA LEU A 15 -35.36 47.49 -7.42
C LEU A 15 -33.84 47.36 -7.16
N ALA A 16 -33.38 47.71 -5.97
CA ALA A 16 -32.02 47.45 -5.54
C ALA A 16 -31.93 45.96 -5.14
N VAL A 17 -31.37 45.10 -5.99
CA VAL A 17 -30.98 43.73 -5.67
C VAL A 17 -29.68 43.76 -4.90
N THR A 18 -29.75 43.70 -3.56
CA THR A 18 -28.59 43.47 -2.73
C THR A 18 -28.27 41.98 -2.75
N GLY A 19 -27.41 41.57 -3.69
CA GLY A 19 -26.82 40.23 -3.72
C GLY A 19 -25.87 40.06 -2.56
N VAL A 20 -26.29 39.27 -1.56
CA VAL A 20 -25.39 38.80 -0.51
C VAL A 20 -24.47 37.76 -1.16
N LEU A 21 -23.23 38.15 -1.51
CA LEU A 21 -22.18 37.18 -1.82
C LEU A 21 -21.81 36.46 -0.53
N ALA A 22 -22.33 35.24 -0.35
CA ALA A 22 -21.79 34.32 0.65
C ALA A 22 -20.32 34.00 0.26
N PRO A 23 -19.37 34.10 1.19
CA PRO A 23 -18.01 33.69 0.90
C PRO A 23 -18.04 32.18 0.56
N LEU A 24 -17.60 31.82 -0.65
CA LEU A 24 -17.26 30.46 -0.99
C LEU A 24 -16.06 30.08 -0.11
N THR A 25 -16.33 29.41 1.01
CA THR A 25 -15.28 28.73 1.76
C THR A 25 -14.78 27.61 0.87
N VAL A 26 -13.66 27.85 0.18
CA VAL A 26 -12.86 26.79 -0.41
C VAL A 26 -12.41 25.97 0.80
N SER A 27 -13.06 24.84 1.03
CA SER A 27 -12.59 23.84 1.98
C SER A 27 -11.17 23.51 1.52
N ALA A 28 -10.16 23.76 2.38
CA ALA A 28 -8.82 23.32 2.11
C ALA A 28 -8.93 21.82 1.84
N MET A 29 -8.51 21.38 0.62
CA MET A 29 -8.48 19.94 0.33
C MET A 29 -7.63 19.30 1.41
N ASP A 30 -8.21 18.33 2.12
CA ASP A 30 -7.46 17.52 3.06
C ASP A 30 -6.35 16.85 2.26
N VAL A 31 -5.10 17.21 2.53
CA VAL A 31 -3.94 16.68 1.82
C VAL A 31 -3.79 15.16 2.08
N GLY A 32 -4.49 14.65 3.11
CA GLY A 32 -4.61 13.22 3.39
C GLY A 32 -3.31 12.54 3.79
N VAL A 33 -2.30 13.29 4.30
CA VAL A 33 -1.04 12.70 4.79
C VAL A 33 -1.14 12.24 6.22
N GLN A 34 -0.43 11.17 6.56
CA GLN A 34 -0.27 10.74 7.94
C GLN A 34 0.54 11.78 8.73
N THR A 35 0.13 11.98 9.98
CA THR A 35 0.84 12.80 10.98
C THR A 35 1.26 11.93 12.16
N ALA A 36 2.15 12.43 13.03
CA ALA A 36 2.50 11.74 14.27
C ALA A 36 1.27 11.38 15.10
N ALA A 37 0.29 12.28 15.19
CA ALA A 37 -0.93 12.07 15.96
C ALA A 37 -1.83 10.99 15.35
N THR A 38 -2.06 11.02 14.03
CA THR A 38 -2.89 10.02 13.35
C THR A 38 -2.24 8.65 13.35
N GLN A 39 -0.91 8.56 13.17
CA GLN A 39 -0.17 7.30 13.26
C GLN A 39 -0.22 6.72 14.68
N ALA A 40 -0.01 7.55 15.71
CA ALA A 40 -0.03 7.10 17.11
C ALA A 40 -1.40 6.55 17.52
N ALA A 41 -2.49 7.09 16.97
CA ALA A 41 -3.86 6.65 17.23
C ALA A 41 -4.24 5.34 16.51
N LEU A 42 -3.43 4.88 15.52
CA LEU A 42 -3.72 3.65 14.78
C LEU A 42 -3.34 2.41 15.58
N THR A 43 -4.23 1.41 15.54
CA THR A 43 -3.92 0.04 15.93
C THR A 43 -3.39 -0.76 14.74
N PRO A 44 -2.67 -1.88 14.96
CA PRO A 44 -2.27 -2.78 13.88
C PRO A 44 -3.43 -3.25 13.00
N ALA A 45 -4.56 -3.60 13.61
CA ALA A 45 -5.76 -4.00 12.88
C ALA A 45 -6.35 -2.86 12.02
N ALA A 46 -6.32 -1.61 12.50
CA ALA A 46 -6.76 -0.46 11.72
C ALA A 46 -5.81 -0.18 10.54
N ALA A 47 -4.50 -0.36 10.70
CA ALA A 47 -3.53 -0.26 9.60
C ALA A 47 -3.81 -1.33 8.53
N LEU A 48 -4.07 -2.58 8.93
CA LEU A 48 -4.48 -3.65 8.01
C LEU A 48 -5.77 -3.32 7.27
N GLN A 49 -6.76 -2.77 7.98
CA GLN A 49 -8.04 -2.38 7.36
C GLN A 49 -7.85 -1.27 6.31
N LYS A 50 -6.96 -0.30 6.56
CA LYS A 50 -6.63 0.74 5.56
C LYS A 50 -6.11 0.13 4.25
N LEU A 51 -5.23 -0.86 4.31
CA LEU A 51 -4.71 -1.53 3.11
C LEU A 51 -5.81 -2.36 2.42
N LYS A 52 -6.64 -3.08 3.18
CA LYS A 52 -7.80 -3.82 2.63
C LYS A 52 -8.76 -2.89 1.89
N ASP A 53 -9.09 -1.76 2.47
CA ASP A 53 -10.00 -0.79 1.85
C ASP A 53 -9.34 -0.08 0.66
N GLY A 54 -8.03 0.16 0.72
CA GLY A 54 -7.26 0.67 -0.41
C GLY A 54 -7.29 -0.26 -1.61
N ASN A 55 -7.09 -1.57 -1.42
CA ASN A 55 -7.19 -2.54 -2.52
C ASN A 55 -8.62 -2.63 -3.08
N LYS A 56 -9.66 -2.50 -2.24
CA LYS A 56 -11.04 -2.42 -2.73
C LYS A 56 -11.26 -1.21 -3.65
N ARG A 57 -10.73 -0.02 -3.28
CA ARG A 57 -10.82 1.18 -4.12
C ARG A 57 -10.05 1.01 -5.43
N PHE A 58 -8.84 0.42 -5.38
CA PHE A 58 -8.05 0.08 -6.56
C PHE A 58 -8.85 -0.81 -7.53
N LEU A 59 -9.47 -1.88 -7.03
CA LEU A 59 -10.29 -2.80 -7.82
C LEU A 59 -11.54 -2.15 -8.42
N ALA A 60 -12.15 -1.22 -7.69
CA ALA A 60 -13.33 -0.49 -8.13
C ALA A 60 -12.99 0.63 -9.13
N GLY A 61 -11.71 0.96 -9.36
CA GLY A 61 -11.30 2.13 -10.12
C GLY A 61 -11.65 3.47 -9.43
N ASP A 62 -11.90 3.43 -8.12
CA ASP A 62 -12.31 4.57 -7.29
C ASP A 62 -11.18 4.98 -6.33
N MET A 63 -9.97 5.10 -6.88
CA MET A 63 -8.80 5.52 -6.13
C MET A 63 -8.96 6.96 -5.63
N GLN A 64 -8.41 7.25 -4.46
CA GLN A 64 -8.44 8.59 -3.90
C GLN A 64 -7.73 9.60 -4.81
N ASN A 65 -8.39 10.71 -5.09
CA ASN A 65 -7.78 11.82 -5.83
C ASN A 65 -6.86 12.61 -4.89
N ARG A 66 -5.54 12.42 -5.03
CA ARG A 66 -4.51 13.04 -4.18
C ARG A 66 -3.80 14.17 -4.93
N ASP A 67 -3.62 15.31 -4.26
CA ASP A 67 -2.62 16.30 -4.68
C ASP A 67 -1.23 15.82 -4.21
N LEU A 68 -0.55 15.08 -5.09
CA LEU A 68 0.77 14.51 -4.77
C LEU A 68 1.82 15.59 -4.48
N MET A 69 1.75 16.76 -5.12
CA MET A 69 2.71 17.84 -4.85
C MET A 69 2.45 18.52 -3.51
N ALA A 70 1.19 18.63 -3.09
CA ALA A 70 0.86 19.04 -1.73
C ALA A 70 1.34 18.02 -0.70
N GLN A 71 1.22 16.71 -0.98
CA GLN A 71 1.77 15.64 -0.12
C GLN A 71 3.31 15.70 -0.04
N VAL A 72 4.02 15.90 -1.17
CA VAL A 72 5.48 16.13 -1.16
C VAL A 72 5.86 17.25 -0.19
N LYS A 73 5.16 18.38 -0.28
CA LYS A 73 5.41 19.52 0.60
C LYS A 73 5.10 19.21 2.06
N ALA A 74 3.98 18.55 2.33
CA ALA A 74 3.54 18.23 3.68
C ALA A 74 4.45 17.20 4.39
N THR A 75 5.05 16.27 3.63
CA THR A 75 5.94 15.22 4.17
C THR A 75 7.43 15.59 4.17
N SER A 76 7.79 16.79 3.66
CA SER A 76 9.20 17.20 3.47
C SER A 76 10.03 17.27 4.75
N THR A 77 9.40 17.47 5.91
CA THR A 77 10.07 17.60 7.21
C THR A 77 9.88 16.41 8.13
N GLY A 78 9.10 15.40 7.72
CA GLY A 78 8.86 14.19 8.50
C GLY A 78 7.88 13.25 7.80
N GLN A 79 7.97 11.97 8.15
CA GLN A 79 7.10 10.94 7.62
C GLN A 79 6.60 10.06 8.76
N TYR A 80 5.34 9.59 8.64
CA TYR A 80 4.66 8.81 9.67
C TYR A 80 3.92 7.61 9.05
N PRO A 81 4.63 6.72 8.33
CA PRO A 81 4.01 5.61 7.61
C PRO A 81 3.31 4.65 8.58
N HIS A 82 2.09 4.24 8.24
CA HIS A 82 1.35 3.32 9.09
C HIS A 82 1.73 1.85 8.87
N SER A 83 2.32 1.51 7.71
CA SER A 83 2.64 0.13 7.35
C SER A 83 3.95 0.02 6.58
N ILE A 84 4.50 -1.18 6.57
CA ILE A 84 5.64 -1.62 5.76
C ILE A 84 5.13 -2.74 4.85
N VAL A 85 5.32 -2.62 3.53
CA VAL A 85 4.89 -3.64 2.56
C VAL A 85 6.12 -4.16 1.83
N LEU A 86 6.64 -5.32 2.25
CA LEU A 86 7.68 -6.03 1.50
C LEU A 86 7.06 -6.70 0.28
N SER A 87 7.49 -6.32 -0.92
CA SER A 87 6.97 -6.87 -2.17
C SER A 87 8.08 -7.24 -3.16
N CYS A 88 7.66 -7.91 -4.25
CA CYS A 88 8.56 -8.19 -5.38
C CYS A 88 8.91 -6.91 -6.15
N ILE A 89 10.06 -6.92 -6.85
CA ILE A 89 10.41 -5.88 -7.83
C ILE A 89 9.54 -5.92 -9.09
N ASP A 90 8.65 -6.91 -9.23
CA ASP A 90 7.77 -7.07 -10.39
C ASP A 90 7.04 -5.76 -10.71
N SER A 91 7.17 -5.27 -11.94
CA SER A 91 6.64 -3.96 -12.37
C SER A 91 5.12 -3.85 -12.26
N ARG A 92 4.41 -4.97 -12.16
CA ARG A 92 2.95 -5.05 -12.02
C ARG A 92 2.47 -4.96 -10.57
N VAL A 93 3.39 -4.92 -9.59
CA VAL A 93 3.09 -4.99 -8.15
C VAL A 93 3.63 -3.76 -7.40
N PRO A 94 3.26 -2.52 -7.78
CA PRO A 94 3.60 -1.34 -7.00
C PRO A 94 2.69 -1.23 -5.78
N PRO A 95 3.20 -1.40 -4.54
CA PRO A 95 2.35 -1.46 -3.35
C PRO A 95 1.49 -0.21 -3.14
N GLU A 96 2.03 0.96 -3.45
CA GLU A 96 1.33 2.24 -3.30
C GLU A 96 0.06 2.29 -4.15
N LEU A 97 0.12 1.78 -5.39
CA LEU A 97 -1.06 1.72 -6.27
C LEU A 97 -2.00 0.60 -5.88
N VAL A 98 -1.46 -0.61 -5.63
CA VAL A 98 -2.26 -1.80 -5.28
C VAL A 98 -3.11 -1.56 -4.03
N PHE A 99 -2.59 -0.79 -3.08
CA PHE A 99 -3.28 -0.45 -1.83
C PHE A 99 -3.84 0.98 -1.80
N ASP A 100 -3.80 1.70 -2.92
CA ASP A 100 -4.26 3.09 -3.00
C ASP A 100 -3.73 3.94 -1.83
N GLN A 101 -2.40 4.03 -1.71
CA GLN A 101 -1.72 4.78 -0.66
C GLN A 101 -1.04 6.04 -1.23
N GLY A 102 -1.01 7.10 -0.42
CA GLY A 102 -0.36 8.36 -0.75
C GLY A 102 1.12 8.39 -0.35
N LEU A 103 1.77 9.52 -0.66
CA LEU A 103 3.16 9.74 -0.26
C LEU A 103 3.29 9.83 1.27
N GLY A 104 4.19 9.01 1.83
CA GLY A 104 4.42 8.95 3.26
C GLY A 104 3.48 8.01 4.04
N ASP A 105 2.53 7.32 3.38
CA ASP A 105 1.60 6.40 4.04
C ASP A 105 2.22 5.04 4.36
N ILE A 106 3.13 4.55 3.51
CA ILE A 106 3.78 3.24 3.67
C ILE A 106 5.27 3.30 3.36
N PHE A 107 6.05 2.41 3.98
CA PHE A 107 7.35 1.98 3.49
C PHE A 107 7.15 0.81 2.52
N ALA A 108 7.88 0.83 1.40
CA ALA A 108 7.73 -0.17 0.35
C ALA A 108 9.10 -0.80 -0.03
N PRO A 109 9.74 -1.60 0.86
CA PRO A 109 10.92 -2.36 0.49
C PRO A 109 10.58 -3.40 -0.59
N ARG A 110 11.44 -3.54 -1.61
CA ARG A 110 11.20 -4.43 -2.74
C ARG A 110 12.44 -5.24 -3.11
N VAL A 111 12.25 -6.54 -3.30
CA VAL A 111 13.28 -7.45 -3.79
C VAL A 111 12.64 -8.58 -4.60
N ALA A 112 13.33 -9.08 -5.64
CA ALA A 112 12.80 -10.16 -6.50
C ALA A 112 12.44 -11.39 -5.67
N GLY A 113 11.15 -11.75 -5.62
CA GLY A 113 10.64 -12.87 -4.82
C GLY A 113 10.35 -12.52 -3.36
N ASN A 114 10.25 -11.26 -3.00
CA ASN A 114 9.80 -10.75 -1.68
C ASN A 114 10.38 -11.55 -0.48
N TYR A 115 11.65 -11.91 -0.53
CA TYR A 115 12.33 -12.62 0.56
C TYR A 115 12.90 -11.65 1.61
N VAL A 116 13.25 -12.20 2.78
CA VAL A 116 13.80 -11.46 3.91
C VAL A 116 15.25 -11.84 4.13
N ASP A 117 16.15 -10.86 4.00
CA ASP A 117 17.54 -10.92 4.41
C ASP A 117 17.82 -9.93 5.56
N THR A 118 19.09 -9.76 5.91
CA THR A 118 19.48 -8.87 7.00
C THR A 118 19.16 -7.41 6.71
N ASP A 119 19.31 -6.96 5.46
CA ASP A 119 19.02 -5.58 5.08
C ASP A 119 17.52 -5.31 5.11
N MET A 120 16.69 -6.27 4.64
CA MET A 120 15.23 -6.17 4.74
C MET A 120 14.75 -6.15 6.19
N LEU A 121 15.35 -6.97 7.08
CA LEU A 121 15.05 -6.91 8.51
C LEU A 121 15.40 -5.54 9.11
N GLY A 122 16.58 -4.99 8.81
CA GLY A 122 16.97 -3.66 9.26
C GLY A 122 15.99 -2.57 8.81
N ASN A 123 15.51 -2.63 7.56
CA ASN A 123 14.48 -1.71 7.07
C ASN A 123 13.16 -1.84 7.84
N MET A 124 12.77 -3.07 8.18
CA MET A 124 11.54 -3.32 8.95
C MET A 124 11.67 -2.86 10.40
N GLU A 125 12.83 -3.12 11.04
CA GLU A 125 13.13 -2.64 12.39
C GLU A 125 13.12 -1.11 12.46
N PHE A 126 13.75 -0.44 11.50
CA PHE A 126 13.67 1.02 11.39
C PHE A 126 12.21 1.47 11.23
N GLY A 127 11.47 0.88 10.30
CA GLY A 127 10.09 1.27 10.01
C GLY A 127 9.14 1.06 11.19
N ALA A 128 9.29 -0.04 11.94
CA ALA A 128 8.41 -0.37 13.06
C ALA A 128 8.87 0.26 14.38
N ALA A 129 10.15 0.05 14.77
CA ALA A 129 10.63 0.47 16.09
C ALA A 129 11.00 1.96 16.16
N VAL A 130 11.49 2.56 15.05
CA VAL A 130 11.93 3.96 15.02
C VAL A 130 10.85 4.87 14.42
N ALA A 131 10.31 4.51 13.25
CA ALA A 131 9.32 5.33 12.55
C ALA A 131 7.87 5.05 12.98
N GLY A 132 7.60 4.01 13.76
CA GLY A 132 6.32 3.77 14.42
C GLY A 132 5.24 3.11 13.57
N SER A 133 5.60 2.45 12.45
CA SER A 133 4.67 1.65 11.64
C SER A 133 4.04 0.53 12.46
N LYS A 134 2.76 0.25 12.23
CA LYS A 134 1.93 -0.69 13.00
C LYS A 134 1.75 -2.05 12.34
N LEU A 135 2.13 -2.17 11.08
CA LEU A 135 1.87 -3.36 10.27
C LEU A 135 3.05 -3.65 9.34
N ILE A 136 3.43 -4.91 9.24
CA ILE A 136 4.29 -5.43 8.18
C ILE A 136 3.45 -6.39 7.34
N VAL A 137 3.45 -6.20 6.02
CA VAL A 137 2.84 -7.12 5.05
C VAL A 137 3.94 -7.71 4.18
N VAL A 138 4.02 -9.03 4.13
CA VAL A 138 4.80 -9.76 3.12
C VAL A 138 3.88 -10.03 1.94
N LEU A 139 4.03 -9.26 0.86
CA LEU A 139 3.17 -9.33 -0.31
C LEU A 139 3.83 -10.17 -1.41
N GLY A 140 3.43 -11.43 -1.51
CA GLY A 140 3.69 -12.28 -2.67
C GLY A 140 2.75 -11.96 -3.83
N HIS A 141 3.00 -12.58 -4.99
CA HIS A 141 2.10 -12.42 -6.14
C HIS A 141 2.10 -13.63 -7.06
N SER A 142 1.00 -13.83 -7.77
CA SER A 142 0.90 -14.85 -8.80
C SER A 142 1.85 -14.58 -9.97
N GLU A 143 2.24 -15.60 -10.71
CA GLU A 143 3.12 -15.48 -11.89
C GLU A 143 4.49 -14.83 -11.59
N CYS A 144 5.04 -15.01 -10.37
CA CYS A 144 6.31 -14.43 -9.97
C CYS A 144 7.49 -15.05 -10.73
N GLY A 145 8.21 -14.22 -11.48
CA GLY A 145 9.37 -14.67 -12.28
C GLY A 145 10.51 -15.19 -11.40
N ALA A 146 10.73 -14.61 -10.21
CA ALA A 146 11.75 -15.09 -9.30
C ALA A 146 11.40 -16.48 -8.71
N VAL A 147 10.13 -16.71 -8.34
CA VAL A 147 9.65 -18.03 -7.89
C VAL A 147 9.80 -19.06 -9.01
N LYS A 148 9.38 -18.74 -10.24
CA LYS A 148 9.60 -19.62 -11.43
C LYS A 148 11.07 -19.95 -11.62
N GLY A 149 11.94 -18.94 -11.54
CA GLY A 149 13.39 -19.13 -11.65
C GLY A 149 13.98 -20.00 -10.53
N ALA A 150 13.46 -19.90 -9.32
CA ALA A 150 13.85 -20.78 -8.21
C ALA A 150 13.39 -22.23 -8.43
N CYS A 151 12.14 -22.44 -8.90
CA CYS A 151 11.63 -23.76 -9.26
C CYS A 151 12.47 -24.43 -10.35
N ASP A 152 12.98 -23.66 -11.32
CA ASP A 152 13.83 -24.17 -12.41
C ASP A 152 15.31 -24.22 -12.04
N ASN A 153 15.69 -23.82 -10.84
CA ASN A 153 17.09 -23.71 -10.39
C ASN A 153 17.97 -22.90 -11.36
N VAL A 154 17.46 -21.78 -11.86
CA VAL A 154 18.16 -20.91 -12.81
C VAL A 154 19.48 -20.42 -12.25
N LYS A 155 20.53 -20.44 -13.07
CA LYS A 155 21.88 -19.94 -12.73
C LYS A 155 22.20 -18.76 -13.65
N LEU A 156 22.27 -17.55 -13.07
CA LEU A 156 22.58 -16.34 -13.82
C LEU A 156 23.19 -15.29 -12.88
N GLY A 157 24.51 -15.14 -12.89
CA GLY A 157 25.22 -14.14 -12.15
C GLY A 157 24.70 -13.96 -10.71
N ASN A 158 24.47 -12.74 -10.29
CA ASN A 158 23.94 -12.42 -8.96
C ASN A 158 22.49 -12.89 -8.73
N LEU A 159 21.71 -13.11 -9.79
CA LEU A 159 20.36 -13.68 -9.67
C LEU A 159 20.39 -15.06 -9.02
N THR A 160 21.46 -15.85 -9.24
CA THR A 160 21.65 -17.15 -8.58
C THR A 160 21.58 -17.00 -7.06
N HIS A 161 22.23 -15.99 -6.49
CA HIS A 161 22.18 -15.71 -5.04
C HIS A 161 20.75 -15.28 -4.60
N THR A 162 20.10 -14.42 -5.36
CA THR A 162 18.71 -14.00 -5.09
C THR A 162 17.78 -15.22 -5.01
N LEU A 163 17.86 -16.14 -5.99
CA LEU A 163 16.99 -17.32 -6.05
C LEU A 163 17.27 -18.34 -4.94
N THR A 164 18.48 -18.39 -4.37
CA THR A 164 18.76 -19.29 -3.23
C THR A 164 17.96 -18.95 -1.99
N ASN A 165 17.52 -17.69 -1.82
CA ASN A 165 16.65 -17.29 -0.72
C ASN A 165 15.23 -17.85 -0.84
N LEU A 166 14.82 -18.26 -2.04
CA LEU A 166 13.51 -18.88 -2.31
C LEU A 166 13.56 -20.42 -2.28
N ALA A 167 14.77 -21.00 -2.29
CA ALA A 167 14.94 -22.45 -2.33
C ALA A 167 14.24 -23.19 -1.16
N PRO A 168 14.23 -22.69 0.08
CA PRO A 168 13.48 -23.33 1.17
C PRO A 168 12.01 -23.54 0.82
N ALA A 169 11.33 -22.54 0.25
CA ALA A 169 9.94 -22.66 -0.18
C ALA A 169 9.76 -23.73 -1.28
N VAL A 170 10.69 -23.78 -2.24
CA VAL A 170 10.68 -24.82 -3.28
C VAL A 170 10.80 -26.23 -2.68
N TYR A 171 11.68 -26.42 -1.68
CA TYR A 171 11.88 -27.74 -1.08
C TYR A 171 10.69 -28.17 -0.19
N GLU A 172 10.07 -27.25 0.51
CA GLU A 172 8.98 -27.55 1.44
C GLU A 172 7.63 -27.88 0.77
N VAL A 173 7.43 -27.47 -0.49
CA VAL A 173 6.22 -27.85 -1.25
C VAL A 173 6.40 -29.26 -1.80
N THR A 174 5.79 -30.27 -1.19
CA THR A 174 5.96 -31.71 -1.54
C THR A 174 4.68 -32.39 -2.01
N ASP A 175 3.54 -31.78 -1.81
CA ASP A 175 2.20 -32.35 -1.95
C ASP A 175 1.48 -31.95 -3.27
N VAL A 176 2.12 -31.14 -4.10
CA VAL A 176 1.57 -30.77 -5.42
C VAL A 176 1.96 -31.81 -6.48
N PRO A 177 0.98 -32.46 -7.12
CA PRO A 177 1.28 -33.47 -8.13
C PRO A 177 1.89 -32.86 -9.39
N GLY A 178 2.66 -33.68 -10.13
CA GLY A 178 3.30 -33.30 -11.38
C GLY A 178 4.75 -32.85 -11.24
N GLU A 179 5.27 -32.14 -12.24
CA GLU A 179 6.66 -31.71 -12.24
C GLU A 179 6.90 -30.53 -11.29
N ARG A 180 8.07 -30.54 -10.67
CA ARG A 180 8.50 -29.50 -9.71
C ARG A 180 9.33 -28.43 -10.42
N ASN A 181 8.73 -27.76 -11.43
CA ASN A 181 9.37 -26.72 -12.23
C ASN A 181 8.36 -25.64 -12.64
N SER A 182 8.81 -24.62 -13.35
CA SER A 182 8.01 -23.46 -13.75
C SER A 182 6.85 -23.75 -14.69
N LYS A 183 6.82 -24.94 -15.33
CA LYS A 183 5.74 -25.37 -16.23
C LYS A 183 4.51 -25.85 -15.45
N ASN A 184 4.68 -26.24 -14.19
CA ASN A 184 3.58 -26.61 -13.32
C ASN A 184 3.08 -25.37 -12.54
N ALA A 185 2.05 -24.72 -13.07
CA ALA A 185 1.50 -23.50 -12.50
C ALA A 185 1.02 -23.70 -11.04
N ALA A 186 0.43 -24.85 -10.70
CA ALA A 186 0.00 -25.17 -9.35
C ALA A 186 1.19 -25.28 -8.38
N PHE A 187 2.30 -25.85 -8.85
CA PHE A 187 3.52 -25.92 -8.05
C PHE A 187 4.12 -24.54 -7.81
N VAL A 188 4.22 -23.70 -8.84
CA VAL A 188 4.72 -22.32 -8.71
C VAL A 188 3.87 -21.50 -7.75
N ASP A 189 2.54 -21.64 -7.84
CA ASP A 189 1.62 -20.93 -6.95
C ASP A 189 1.78 -21.39 -5.49
N ALA A 190 1.84 -22.70 -5.24
CA ALA A 190 2.09 -23.25 -3.92
C ALA A 190 3.44 -22.79 -3.34
N VAL A 191 4.50 -22.72 -4.16
CA VAL A 191 5.81 -22.20 -3.75
C VAL A 191 5.73 -20.71 -3.41
N ALA A 192 4.98 -19.91 -4.17
CA ALA A 192 4.80 -18.50 -3.88
C ALA A 192 4.10 -18.27 -2.52
N HIS A 193 3.03 -19.03 -2.24
CA HIS A 193 2.33 -18.99 -0.95
C HIS A 193 3.23 -19.47 0.19
N LYS A 194 3.94 -20.59 0.02
CA LYS A 194 4.88 -21.10 1.01
C LYS A 194 5.98 -20.07 1.32
N ASN A 195 6.52 -19.41 0.28
CA ASN A 195 7.52 -18.37 0.47
C ASN A 195 7.00 -17.21 1.33
N VAL A 196 5.77 -16.75 1.11
CA VAL A 196 5.18 -15.69 1.95
C VAL A 196 5.11 -16.14 3.41
N ASN A 197 4.63 -17.35 3.69
CA ASN A 197 4.54 -17.87 5.06
C ASN A 197 5.94 -17.97 5.71
N LEU A 198 6.91 -18.55 5.01
CA LEU A 198 8.28 -18.64 5.51
C LEU A 198 8.90 -17.26 5.79
N MET A 199 8.57 -16.24 4.99
CA MET A 199 9.09 -14.89 5.24
C MET A 199 8.42 -14.23 6.45
N VAL A 200 7.12 -14.46 6.69
CA VAL A 200 6.45 -14.04 7.93
C VAL A 200 7.13 -14.67 9.14
N ASP A 201 7.35 -15.99 9.12
CA ASP A 201 8.03 -16.72 10.20
C ASP A 201 9.47 -16.22 10.41
N ASN A 202 10.22 -16.01 9.33
CA ASN A 202 11.60 -15.51 9.36
C ASN A 202 11.72 -14.11 9.96
N ILE A 203 10.76 -13.21 9.72
CA ILE A 203 10.75 -11.87 10.33
C ILE A 203 10.74 -12.00 11.85
N LEU A 204 9.85 -12.81 12.39
CA LEU A 204 9.70 -12.98 13.84
C LEU A 204 10.85 -13.78 14.45
N ALA A 205 11.29 -14.85 13.77
CA ALA A 205 12.37 -15.71 14.28
C ALA A 205 13.73 -15.02 14.28
N ARG A 206 14.00 -14.10 13.36
CA ARG A 206 15.31 -13.48 13.15
C ARG A 206 15.43 -12.06 13.72
N SER A 207 14.31 -11.42 14.08
CA SER A 207 14.29 -10.09 14.71
C SER A 207 13.61 -10.12 16.08
N PRO A 208 14.38 -10.23 17.17
CA PRO A 208 13.82 -10.08 18.51
C PRO A 208 13.12 -8.74 18.73
N THR A 209 13.59 -7.69 18.06
CA THR A 209 12.96 -6.35 18.10
C THR A 209 11.54 -6.38 17.56
N LEU A 210 11.33 -6.98 16.39
CA LEU A 210 9.99 -7.06 15.77
C LEU A 210 9.09 -8.04 16.52
N ALA A 211 9.62 -9.19 16.95
CA ALA A 211 8.89 -10.14 17.78
C ALA A 211 8.38 -9.50 19.08
N GLY A 212 9.24 -8.73 19.77
CA GLY A 212 8.83 -8.01 20.99
C GLY A 212 7.71 -6.99 20.74
N LEU A 213 7.73 -6.26 19.63
CA LEU A 213 6.65 -5.34 19.27
C LEU A 213 5.33 -6.07 18.96
N VAL A 214 5.40 -7.28 18.40
CA VAL A 214 4.21 -8.13 18.17
C VAL A 214 3.66 -8.64 19.51
N ASP A 215 4.52 -9.14 20.41
CA ASP A 215 4.12 -9.62 21.75
C ASP A 215 3.46 -8.51 22.58
N GLU A 216 3.91 -7.27 22.39
CA GLU A 216 3.33 -6.08 23.04
C GLU A 216 2.03 -5.59 22.36
N GLY A 217 1.59 -6.21 21.26
CA GLY A 217 0.41 -5.80 20.49
C GLY A 217 0.59 -4.47 19.74
N LYS A 218 1.83 -3.99 19.57
CA LYS A 218 2.16 -2.73 18.89
C LYS A 218 2.38 -2.90 17.40
N LEU A 219 2.69 -4.12 16.95
CA LEU A 219 2.96 -4.49 15.57
C LEU A 219 2.16 -5.74 15.19
N MET A 220 1.75 -5.82 13.93
CA MET A 220 1.22 -7.05 13.32
C MET A 220 2.08 -7.39 12.10
N VAL A 221 2.35 -8.68 11.88
CA VAL A 221 3.02 -9.18 10.69
C VAL A 221 2.09 -10.17 10.00
N VAL A 222 1.79 -9.95 8.72
CA VAL A 222 0.86 -10.79 7.96
C VAL A 222 1.40 -11.08 6.56
N GLY A 223 1.02 -12.24 6.03
CA GLY A 223 1.22 -12.57 4.62
C GLY A 223 0.06 -12.09 3.76
N ALA A 224 0.33 -11.83 2.48
CA ALA A 224 -0.70 -11.57 1.49
C ALA A 224 -0.25 -12.00 0.09
N MET A 225 -1.21 -12.34 -0.77
CA MET A 225 -0.98 -12.69 -2.17
C MET A 225 -1.76 -11.75 -3.09
N TYR A 226 -1.03 -11.12 -4.02
CA TYR A 226 -1.60 -10.29 -5.08
C TYR A 226 -1.77 -11.10 -6.36
N ASN A 227 -2.95 -11.10 -6.92
CA ASN A 227 -3.22 -11.73 -8.22
C ASN A 227 -2.99 -10.69 -9.34
N VAL A 228 -1.95 -10.90 -10.15
CA VAL A 228 -1.57 -9.98 -11.24
C VAL A 228 -2.59 -9.92 -12.39
N SER A 229 -3.54 -10.86 -12.44
CA SER A 229 -4.59 -10.89 -13.48
C SER A 229 -5.86 -10.15 -13.06
N THR A 230 -6.14 -10.08 -11.76
CA THR A 230 -7.38 -9.49 -11.23
C THR A 230 -7.15 -8.22 -10.40
N GLY A 231 -5.93 -7.99 -9.92
CA GLY A 231 -5.61 -6.91 -8.99
C GLY A 231 -5.99 -7.18 -7.53
N THR A 232 -6.58 -8.35 -7.23
CA THR A 232 -7.04 -8.69 -5.89
C THR A 232 -5.89 -9.05 -4.98
N VAL A 233 -5.92 -8.55 -3.74
CA VAL A 233 -5.05 -8.98 -2.64
C VAL A 233 -5.84 -9.84 -1.67
N THR A 234 -5.36 -11.07 -1.45
CA THR A 234 -5.87 -11.99 -0.42
C THR A 234 -4.90 -12.01 0.74
N PHE A 235 -5.32 -11.57 1.91
CA PHE A 235 -4.54 -11.68 3.14
C PHE A 235 -4.62 -13.10 3.67
N MET A 236 -3.50 -13.59 4.16
CA MET A 236 -3.35 -14.94 4.71
C MET A 236 -3.58 -14.89 6.23
N ASP A 237 -4.12 -15.97 6.76
CA ASP A 237 -4.40 -16.14 8.20
C ASP A 237 -3.11 -16.52 8.95
#